data_2f779f30871147b3e6080a5acfc30c14
#
_entry.id   2f779f30871147b3e6080a5acfc30c14
#
_cell.length_a   1.000
_cell.length_b   1.000
_cell.length_c   1.000
_cell.angle_alpha   90.00
_cell.angle_beta   90.00
_cell.angle_gamma   90.00
#
_symmetry.space_group_name_H-M   'P 1'
#
loop_
_entity.id
_entity.type
_entity.pdbx_description
1 polymer ?
#
loop_
_entity_poly.entity_id
_entity_poly.type
_entity_poly.pdbx_seq_one_letter_code
_entity_poly.pdbx_strand_id
1 'polypeptide(L)'
;MKTNKIAALIMAIMICLGACGNADAQNKKQNTAGIPYAVVELTVEEFNAKVYDTSLENAEFLGKRPAIVDFSATWCGPCKRLAPILEELAIEYKGKVDIYKVDVDKCRKLAETFNISSIPAMLFIPTEGEAFMLVGLRNKAELQKKIEEIL
;
A
#
# COMPACT_ATOMS: atom_id res chain seq x y z
N MET A 1 -56.25 -12.60 24.51
CA MET A 1 -57.24 -13.38 23.72
C MET A 1 -56.56 -13.81 22.41
N LYS A 2 -56.52 -15.14 22.23
CA LYS A 2 -56.46 -15.93 21.00
C LYS A 2 -55.14 -15.81 20.19
N THR A 3 -54.18 -16.71 20.37
CA THR A 3 -54.08 -18.12 19.87
C THR A 3 -54.30 -18.32 18.36
N ASN A 4 -53.31 -18.79 17.70
CA ASN A 4 -53.25 -20.08 16.98
C ASN A 4 -51.98 -20.08 16.13
N LYS A 5 -50.99 -20.94 16.38
CA LYS A 5 -50.87 -22.39 16.14
C LYS A 5 -51.25 -22.80 14.70
N ILE A 6 -50.33 -23.39 14.08
CA ILE A 6 -50.35 -24.63 13.26
C ILE A 6 -49.14 -24.51 12.31
N ALA A 7 -48.02 -25.09 12.51
CA ALA A 7 -47.67 -26.53 12.55
C ALA A 7 -47.76 -27.24 11.19
N ALA A 8 -46.72 -27.91 10.94
CA ALA A 8 -46.54 -29.11 10.14
C ALA A 8 -46.10 -28.86 8.68
N LEU A 9 -44.94 -29.29 8.38
CA LEU A 9 -44.44 -30.64 8.06
C LEU A 9 -44.53 -30.92 6.56
N ILE A 10 -43.52 -31.36 6.01
CA ILE A 10 -43.24 -32.42 4.98
C ILE A 10 -42.01 -31.98 4.22
N MET A 11 -40.84 -32.50 4.57
CA MET A 11 -40.22 -33.75 4.18
C MET A 11 -39.94 -33.91 2.68
N ALA A 12 -38.67 -33.92 2.44
CA ALA A 12 -37.88 -34.84 1.65
C ALA A 12 -37.99 -34.81 0.11
N ILE A 13 -36.89 -34.86 -0.47
CA ILE A 13 -36.29 -35.83 -1.43
C ILE A 13 -35.30 -35.04 -2.29
N MET A 14 -34.01 -35.19 -2.03
CA MET A 14 -33.07 -36.12 -2.65
C MET A 14 -33.04 -36.06 -4.18
N ILE A 15 -31.90 -35.82 -4.67
CA ILE A 15 -31.14 -36.55 -5.71
C ILE A 15 -30.33 -35.60 -6.56
N CYS A 16 -29.04 -35.55 -6.31
CA CYS A 16 -27.92 -36.08 -7.07
C CYS A 16 -27.57 -35.46 -8.42
N LEU A 17 -26.29 -35.31 -8.51
CA LEU A 17 -25.41 -35.45 -9.67
C LEU A 17 -25.38 -34.30 -10.67
N GLY A 18 -24.22 -33.74 -10.78
CA GLY A 18 -23.81 -32.92 -11.90
C GLY A 18 -22.48 -32.28 -11.64
N ALA A 19 -21.49 -33.03 -11.89
CA ALA A 19 -20.06 -32.73 -11.90
C ALA A 19 -19.65 -31.61 -12.86
N CYS A 20 -18.39 -31.23 -12.68
CA CYS A 20 -17.51 -30.46 -13.59
C CYS A 20 -17.70 -28.97 -13.51
N GLY A 21 -16.82 -28.24 -12.77
CA GLY A 21 -15.50 -27.98 -13.29
C GLY A 21 -15.51 -26.68 -14.06
N ASN A 22 -15.32 -25.59 -13.37
CA ASN A 22 -14.63 -24.45 -13.98
C ASN A 22 -13.71 -23.85 -12.90
N ALA A 23 -12.42 -24.08 -13.11
CA ALA A 23 -11.37 -23.38 -12.42
C ALA A 23 -11.37 -21.93 -12.91
N ASP A 24 -12.18 -21.09 -12.31
CA ASP A 24 -12.01 -19.65 -12.38
C ASP A 24 -10.79 -19.32 -11.56
N ALA A 25 -9.71 -19.05 -12.26
CA ALA A 25 -8.54 -18.41 -11.73
C ALA A 25 -8.97 -17.00 -11.21
N GLN A 26 -9.52 -16.99 -10.02
CA GLN A 26 -9.76 -15.76 -9.30
C GLN A 26 -8.41 -15.10 -9.02
N ASN A 27 -8.12 -14.09 -9.83
CA ASN A 27 -7.14 -13.05 -9.55
C ASN A 27 -7.36 -12.55 -8.11
N LYS A 28 -6.62 -13.15 -7.19
CA LYS A 28 -6.62 -12.78 -5.79
C LYS A 28 -5.93 -11.42 -5.69
N LYS A 29 -6.70 -10.34 -5.90
CA LYS A 29 -6.35 -9.04 -5.34
C LYS A 29 -6.13 -9.30 -3.85
N GLN A 30 -4.87 -9.35 -3.45
CA GLN A 30 -4.50 -9.34 -2.05
C GLN A 30 -4.96 -8.01 -1.49
N ASN A 31 -6.17 -8.05 -0.95
CA ASN A 31 -6.73 -6.98 -0.14
C ASN A 31 -5.96 -7.02 1.18
N THR A 32 -4.94 -6.18 1.32
CA THR A 32 -4.16 -5.97 2.55
C THR A 32 -4.99 -5.21 3.61
N ALA A 33 -6.31 -5.31 3.54
CA ALA A 33 -7.24 -4.73 4.51
C ALA A 33 -7.27 -5.56 5.81
N GLY A 34 -6.15 -5.62 6.52
CA GLY A 34 -6.08 -6.37 7.77
C GLY A 34 -4.79 -6.22 8.57
N ILE A 35 -3.75 -5.61 8.02
CA ILE A 35 -2.53 -5.29 8.75
C ILE A 35 -2.43 -3.76 8.77
N PRO A 36 -2.75 -3.10 9.89
CA PRO A 36 -2.81 -1.64 9.95
C PRO A 36 -1.43 -0.95 9.87
N TYR A 37 -0.38 -1.67 9.50
CA TYR A 37 1.01 -1.22 9.47
C TYR A 37 1.81 -1.85 8.33
N ALA A 38 1.16 -2.11 7.21
CA ALA A 38 1.80 -2.56 5.97
C ALA A 38 2.19 -1.35 5.10
N VAL A 39 3.12 -1.57 4.18
CA VAL A 39 3.38 -0.62 3.08
C VAL A 39 2.10 -0.47 2.26
N VAL A 40 1.59 0.75 2.13
CA VAL A 40 0.33 1.05 1.43
C VAL A 40 0.63 1.53 0.01
N GLU A 41 0.13 0.83 -1.01
CA GLU A 41 0.21 1.30 -2.40
C GLU A 41 -0.82 2.44 -2.60
N LEU A 42 -0.34 3.58 -3.12
CA LEU A 42 -1.16 4.76 -3.35
C LEU A 42 -1.45 4.97 -4.84
N THR A 43 -2.68 5.37 -5.14
CA THR A 43 -3.03 6.02 -6.41
C THR A 43 -2.59 7.49 -6.40
N VAL A 44 -2.73 8.19 -7.54
CA VAL A 44 -2.45 9.65 -7.62
C VAL A 44 -3.36 10.42 -6.67
N GLU A 45 -4.65 10.07 -6.63
CA GLU A 45 -5.65 10.72 -5.78
C GLU A 45 -5.34 10.50 -4.29
N GLU A 46 -4.95 9.28 -3.92
CA GLU A 46 -4.58 8.96 -2.54
C GLU A 46 -3.28 9.63 -2.12
N PHE A 47 -2.31 9.75 -3.03
CA PHE A 47 -1.08 10.50 -2.81
C PHE A 47 -1.39 11.97 -2.54
N ASN A 48 -2.22 12.59 -3.37
CA ASN A 48 -2.63 13.98 -3.22
C ASN A 48 -3.45 14.23 -1.95
N ALA A 49 -4.13 13.25 -1.45
CA ALA A 49 -4.90 13.35 -0.20
C ALA A 49 -4.09 13.09 1.07
N LYS A 50 -2.97 12.34 0.98
CA LYS A 50 -2.23 11.85 2.16
C LYS A 50 -0.81 12.37 2.28
N VAL A 51 -0.18 12.73 1.17
CA VAL A 51 1.25 13.09 1.12
C VAL A 51 1.43 14.55 0.72
N TYR A 52 1.20 14.87 -0.54
CA TYR A 52 1.27 16.23 -1.08
C TYR A 52 0.17 16.43 -2.11
N ASP A 53 -0.54 17.54 -2.06
CA ASP A 53 -1.41 17.96 -3.16
C ASP A 53 -0.57 18.54 -4.30
N THR A 54 -0.23 17.69 -5.28
CA THR A 54 0.63 18.04 -6.42
C THR A 54 -0.03 18.99 -7.42
N SER A 55 -1.28 19.41 -7.21
CA SER A 55 -1.94 20.47 -7.97
C SER A 55 -1.53 21.87 -7.50
N LEU A 56 -0.94 21.97 -6.31
CA LEU A 56 -0.49 23.23 -5.69
C LEU A 56 1.00 23.46 -5.96
N GLU A 57 1.39 24.70 -6.28
CA GLU A 57 2.76 25.08 -6.57
C GLU A 57 3.67 25.01 -5.32
N ASN A 58 3.11 25.26 -4.15
CA ASN A 58 3.78 25.17 -2.85
C ASN A 58 3.05 24.16 -1.97
N ALA A 59 3.07 22.88 -2.37
CA ALA A 59 2.40 21.83 -1.62
C ALA A 59 3.12 21.55 -0.30
N GLU A 60 2.37 21.62 0.80
CA GLU A 60 2.84 21.22 2.12
C GLU A 60 2.58 19.75 2.36
N PHE A 61 3.38 19.14 3.23
CA PHE A 61 3.16 17.74 3.64
C PHE A 61 1.88 17.63 4.47
N LEU A 62 1.00 16.72 4.05
CA LEU A 62 -0.31 16.53 4.65
C LEU A 62 -0.32 15.48 5.77
N GLY A 63 0.77 14.72 5.91
CA GLY A 63 0.89 13.65 6.91
C GLY A 63 1.04 14.18 8.33
N LYS A 64 0.58 13.38 9.29
CA LYS A 64 0.73 13.67 10.73
C LYS A 64 1.99 13.07 11.34
N ARG A 65 2.70 12.25 10.61
CA ARG A 65 3.94 11.57 10.96
C ARG A 65 4.89 11.62 9.77
N PRO A 66 6.20 11.50 10.00
CA PRO A 66 7.14 11.34 8.90
C PRO A 66 6.71 10.22 7.96
N ALA A 67 7.03 10.34 6.70
CA ALA A 67 6.66 9.35 5.70
C ALA A 67 7.82 8.97 4.78
N ILE A 68 7.74 7.76 4.24
CA ILE A 68 8.59 7.30 3.14
C ILE A 68 7.67 6.93 1.98
N VAL A 69 7.99 7.40 0.78
CA VAL A 69 7.30 7.01 -0.45
C VAL A 69 8.28 6.29 -1.37
N ASP A 70 8.08 4.98 -1.58
CA ASP A 70 8.86 4.16 -2.51
C ASP A 70 8.27 4.22 -3.92
N PHE A 71 8.98 4.83 -4.84
CA PHE A 71 8.68 4.80 -6.26
C PHE A 71 9.29 3.55 -6.89
N SER A 72 8.44 2.67 -7.40
CA SER A 72 8.83 1.33 -7.87
C SER A 72 7.99 0.87 -9.05
N ALA A 73 8.34 -0.28 -9.63
CA ALA A 73 7.54 -0.93 -10.67
C ALA A 73 7.59 -2.45 -10.52
N THR A 74 6.60 -3.13 -11.06
CA THR A 74 6.46 -4.59 -10.98
C THR A 74 7.57 -5.36 -11.68
N TRP A 75 8.16 -4.81 -12.73
CA TRP A 75 9.28 -5.40 -13.50
C TRP A 75 10.66 -5.10 -12.91
N CYS A 76 10.76 -4.19 -11.94
CA CYS A 76 12.02 -3.74 -11.36
C CYS A 76 12.59 -4.78 -10.38
N GLY A 77 13.67 -5.44 -10.74
CA GLY A 77 14.33 -6.43 -9.90
C GLY A 77 14.87 -5.90 -8.57
N PRO A 78 15.59 -4.75 -8.53
CA PRO A 78 16.02 -4.12 -7.29
C PRO A 78 14.86 -3.73 -6.37
N CYS A 79 13.73 -3.26 -6.93
CA CYS A 79 12.53 -2.92 -6.17
C CYS A 79 11.93 -4.14 -5.46
N LYS A 80 11.91 -5.29 -6.13
CA LYS A 80 11.47 -6.56 -5.52
C LYS A 80 12.32 -7.00 -4.33
N ARG A 81 13.62 -6.66 -4.33
CA ARG A 81 14.51 -6.94 -3.19
C ARG A 81 14.34 -5.92 -2.06
N LEU A 82 13.97 -4.69 -2.39
CA LEU A 82 13.71 -3.63 -1.41
C LEU A 82 12.38 -3.86 -0.66
N ALA A 83 11.35 -4.34 -1.36
CA ALA A 83 10.00 -4.47 -0.82
C ALA A 83 9.93 -5.20 0.55
N PRO A 84 10.52 -6.40 0.74
CA PRO A 84 10.47 -7.06 2.05
C PRO A 84 11.18 -6.27 3.15
N ILE A 85 12.21 -5.49 2.82
CA ILE A 85 12.91 -4.63 3.79
C ILE A 85 11.97 -3.50 4.25
N LEU A 86 11.23 -2.88 3.32
CA LEU A 86 10.27 -1.83 3.65
C LEU A 86 9.09 -2.39 4.48
N GLU A 87 8.63 -3.60 4.21
CA GLU A 87 7.60 -4.27 5.02
C GLU A 87 8.08 -4.51 6.46
N GLU A 88 9.31 -4.98 6.64
CA GLU A 88 9.90 -5.12 7.96
C GLU A 88 10.00 -3.78 8.70
N LEU A 89 10.45 -2.73 8.00
CA LEU A 89 10.56 -1.38 8.57
C LEU A 89 9.18 -0.79 8.91
N ALA A 90 8.16 -1.05 8.10
CA ALA A 90 6.78 -0.63 8.40
C ALA A 90 6.26 -1.24 9.71
N ILE A 91 6.64 -2.48 10.00
CA ILE A 91 6.31 -3.14 11.27
C ILE A 91 7.13 -2.54 12.43
N GLU A 92 8.44 -2.36 12.23
CA GLU A 92 9.37 -1.88 13.25
C GLU A 92 9.08 -0.44 13.68
N TYR A 93 8.79 0.44 12.71
CA TYR A 93 8.46 1.85 12.94
C TYR A 93 6.96 2.14 13.00
N LYS A 94 6.18 1.11 13.32
CA LYS A 94 4.73 1.20 13.50
C LYS A 94 4.31 2.41 14.34
N GLY A 95 3.46 3.27 13.78
CA GLY A 95 2.93 4.45 14.47
C GLY A 95 3.91 5.61 14.59
N LYS A 96 5.15 5.45 14.10
CA LYS A 96 6.17 6.51 14.07
C LYS A 96 6.40 7.04 12.65
N VAL A 97 6.41 6.16 11.65
CA VAL A 97 6.62 6.49 10.24
C VAL A 97 5.56 5.80 9.40
N ASP A 98 5.02 6.50 8.42
CA ASP A 98 4.13 5.93 7.42
C ASP A 98 4.94 5.54 6.18
N ILE A 99 4.78 4.32 5.67
CA ILE A 99 5.49 3.85 4.49
C ILE A 99 4.49 3.58 3.37
N TYR A 100 4.70 4.28 2.26
CA TYR A 100 3.88 4.21 1.07
C TYR A 100 4.66 3.68 -0.12
N LYS A 101 3.95 3.15 -1.10
CA LYS A 101 4.48 2.72 -2.38
C LYS A 101 3.70 3.37 -3.52
N VAL A 102 4.39 3.79 -4.55
CA VAL A 102 3.84 4.33 -5.79
C VAL A 102 4.38 3.53 -6.97
N ASP A 103 3.48 2.95 -7.77
CA ASP A 103 3.83 2.30 -9.02
C ASP A 103 4.00 3.36 -10.12
N VAL A 104 5.24 3.54 -10.61
CA VAL A 104 5.56 4.58 -11.59
C VAL A 104 4.90 4.38 -12.95
N ASP A 105 4.53 3.14 -13.31
CA ASP A 105 3.82 2.85 -14.54
C ASP A 105 2.35 3.29 -14.48
N LYS A 106 1.74 3.17 -13.29
CA LYS A 106 0.36 3.60 -13.03
C LYS A 106 0.27 5.10 -12.71
N CYS A 107 1.30 5.64 -12.06
CA CYS A 107 1.34 7.02 -11.54
C CYS A 107 2.41 7.86 -12.25
N ARG A 108 2.47 7.84 -13.59
CA ARG A 108 3.50 8.54 -14.39
C ARG A 108 3.62 10.01 -14.06
N LYS A 109 2.49 10.69 -13.88
CA LYS A 109 2.49 12.11 -13.54
C LYS A 109 3.20 12.39 -12.21
N LEU A 110 3.06 11.52 -11.20
CA LEU A 110 3.81 11.65 -9.95
C LEU A 110 5.31 11.43 -10.18
N ALA A 111 5.68 10.40 -10.94
CA ALA A 111 7.08 10.14 -11.26
C ALA A 111 7.73 11.33 -11.98
N GLU A 112 7.03 11.98 -12.90
CA GLU A 112 7.47 13.20 -13.59
C GLU A 112 7.58 14.39 -12.62
N THR A 113 6.57 14.63 -11.78
CA THR A 113 6.55 15.72 -10.79
C THR A 113 7.73 15.63 -9.83
N PHE A 114 8.07 14.42 -9.36
CA PHE A 114 9.20 14.19 -8.46
C PHE A 114 10.52 13.90 -9.19
N ASN A 115 10.59 14.07 -10.52
CA ASN A 115 11.78 13.85 -11.35
C ASN A 115 12.39 12.44 -11.15
N ILE A 116 11.56 11.41 -11.04
CA ILE A 116 12.00 10.04 -10.84
C ILE A 116 12.62 9.51 -12.13
N SER A 117 13.93 9.52 -12.22
CA SER A 117 14.70 9.04 -13.38
C SER A 117 15.21 7.60 -13.23
N SER A 118 15.20 7.07 -12.03
CA SER A 118 15.68 5.71 -11.72
C SER A 118 14.94 5.13 -10.52
N ILE A 119 14.67 3.83 -10.54
CA ILE A 119 13.97 3.12 -9.47
C ILE A 119 14.79 1.95 -8.93
N PRO A 120 14.63 1.58 -7.65
CA PRO A 120 13.77 2.21 -6.67
C PRO A 120 14.25 3.61 -6.29
N ALA A 121 13.32 4.52 -5.98
CA ALA A 121 13.61 5.84 -5.45
C ALA A 121 12.69 6.09 -4.26
N MET A 122 13.26 6.45 -3.13
CA MET A 122 12.54 6.64 -1.87
C MET A 122 12.59 8.10 -1.48
N LEU A 123 11.41 8.74 -1.37
CA LEU A 123 11.26 10.09 -0.85
C LEU A 123 11.05 10.00 0.67
N PHE A 124 11.96 10.56 1.44
CA PHE A 124 11.89 10.67 2.88
C PHE A 124 11.34 12.05 3.26
N ILE A 125 10.28 12.07 4.03
CA ILE A 125 9.52 13.29 4.35
C ILE A 125 9.43 13.43 5.87
N PRO A 126 10.16 14.34 6.49
CA PRO A 126 9.99 14.67 7.90
C PRO A 126 8.67 15.45 8.11
N THR A 127 8.19 15.53 9.34
CA THR A 127 7.05 16.41 9.68
C THR A 127 7.44 17.89 9.67
N GLU A 128 8.72 18.18 9.91
CA GLU A 128 9.30 19.52 9.87
C GLU A 128 10.64 19.46 9.13
N GLY A 129 10.88 20.40 8.23
CA GLY A 129 12.11 20.46 7.44
C GLY A 129 11.92 20.01 6.00
N GLU A 130 13.03 19.76 5.31
CA GLU A 130 13.03 19.45 3.89
C GLU A 130 12.98 17.93 3.63
N ALA A 131 12.13 17.52 2.71
CA ALA A 131 12.12 16.16 2.19
C ALA A 131 13.36 15.91 1.30
N PHE A 132 13.87 14.67 1.31
CA PHE A 132 15.00 14.28 0.47
C PHE A 132 14.77 12.96 -0.23
N MET A 133 15.41 12.80 -1.38
CA MET A 133 15.33 11.60 -2.21
C MET A 133 16.55 10.70 -2.02
N LEU A 134 16.30 9.39 -1.84
CA LEU A 134 17.32 8.35 -1.82
C LEU A 134 17.09 7.39 -2.99
N VAL A 135 18.00 7.35 -3.95
CA VAL A 135 17.86 6.51 -5.16
C VAL A 135 18.67 5.22 -5.03
N GLY A 136 18.08 4.13 -5.50
CA GLY A 136 18.66 2.80 -5.57
C GLY A 136 18.42 1.92 -4.36
N LEU A 137 18.71 0.63 -4.52
CA LEU A 137 18.57 -0.37 -3.46
C LEU A 137 19.49 -0.05 -2.27
N ARG A 138 18.96 -0.14 -1.08
CA ARG A 138 19.68 0.03 0.19
C ARG A 138 19.44 -1.17 1.10
N ASN A 139 20.37 -1.44 1.99
CA ASN A 139 20.16 -2.41 3.04
C ASN A 139 19.34 -1.81 4.21
N LYS A 140 18.82 -2.68 5.07
CA LYS A 140 17.95 -2.28 6.19
C LYS A 140 18.62 -1.27 7.13
N ALA A 141 19.89 -1.48 7.47
CA ALA A 141 20.62 -0.62 8.40
C ALA A 141 20.83 0.81 7.85
N GLU A 142 21.05 0.93 6.53
CA GLU A 142 21.13 2.23 5.87
C GLU A 142 19.78 2.96 5.91
N LEU A 143 18.68 2.23 5.66
CA LEU A 143 17.33 2.80 5.72
C LEU A 143 16.94 3.21 7.13
N GLN A 144 17.29 2.41 8.15
CA GLN A 144 17.07 2.77 9.55
C GLN A 144 17.75 4.09 9.90
N LYS A 145 19.01 4.29 9.49
CA LYS A 145 19.70 5.57 9.70
C LYS A 145 18.96 6.74 9.04
N LYS A 146 18.41 6.54 7.83
CA LYS A 146 17.66 7.57 7.13
C LYS A 146 16.28 7.82 7.74
N ILE A 147 15.69 6.81 8.35
CA ILE A 147 14.45 6.97 9.12
C ILE A 147 14.70 7.84 10.36
N GLU A 148 15.79 7.60 11.08
CA GLU A 148 16.15 8.40 12.26
C GLU A 148 16.40 9.90 11.93
N GLU A 149 16.78 10.21 10.67
CA GLU A 149 16.95 11.60 10.22
C GLU A 149 15.62 12.34 10.03
N ILE A 150 14.50 11.63 9.89
CA ILE A 150 13.16 12.21 9.67
C ILE A 150 12.23 12.11 10.89
N LEU A 151 12.66 11.43 11.96
CA LEU A 151 11.93 11.31 13.23
C LEU A 151 12.16 12.53 14.12
#